data_82d0b0805afe3e3694bf748633a1b290
#
_entry.id   82d0b0805afe3e3694bf748633a1b290
#
_cell.length_a   1.000
_cell.length_b   1.000
_cell.length_c   1.000
_cell.angle_alpha   90.00
_cell.angle_beta   90.00
_cell.angle_gamma   90.00
#
_symmetry.space_group_name_H-M   'P 1'
#
loop_
_entity.id
_entity.type
_entity.pdbx_description
1 polymer ?
#
loop_
_entity_poly.entity_id
_entity_poly.type
_entity_poly.pdbx_seq_one_letter_code
_entity_poly.pdbx_strand_id
1 'polypeptide(L)'
;QGIQGPQGIQGPTGATGATGSQGPTGDTGPTGAGATGATGATGVSTTATYAFANNTSGTAISVLLGGTNVPLPNNQNIGPGITVSGGNTVFTVANAGNYYIAYTINLTASLLVSSRITVNGSPLAGTINSPAIATGSFNATIIANLPAGAAVSLQLFGLVAIATLSTTTPGATLTIIRLS
;
A
#
# COMPACT_ATOMS: atom_id res chain seq x y z
N GLN A 1 -7.66 -35.64 123.75
CA GLN A 1 -6.97 -35.59 122.44
C GLN A 1 -7.74 -34.65 121.53
N GLY A 2 -7.13 -33.56 121.10
CA GLY A 2 -7.75 -32.57 120.18
C GLY A 2 -7.75 -33.05 118.72
N ILE A 3 -8.79 -32.70 118.01
CA ILE A 3 -8.94 -33.00 116.56
C ILE A 3 -7.94 -32.19 115.75
N GLN A 4 -7.37 -32.76 114.72
CA GLN A 4 -6.43 -32.12 113.79
C GLN A 4 -7.13 -31.00 113.01
N GLY A 5 -6.50 -29.84 112.84
CA GLY A 5 -7.03 -28.73 112.14
C GLY A 5 -7.21 -29.01 110.64
N PRO A 6 -8.12 -28.30 109.93
CA PRO A 6 -8.39 -28.51 108.51
C PRO A 6 -7.19 -28.15 107.69
N GLN A 7 -7.02 -28.86 106.59
CA GLN A 7 -5.93 -28.64 105.59
C GLN A 7 -6.11 -27.28 104.95
N GLY A 8 -5.01 -26.54 104.72
CA GLY A 8 -5.01 -25.27 104.07
C GLY A 8 -5.49 -25.37 102.60
N ILE A 9 -6.12 -24.32 102.14
CA ILE A 9 -6.60 -24.21 100.72
C ILE A 9 -5.45 -24.26 99.73
N GLN A 10 -5.67 -24.89 98.60
CA GLN A 10 -4.70 -24.96 97.49
C GLN A 10 -4.42 -23.51 96.91
N GLY A 11 -3.17 -23.21 96.59
CA GLY A 11 -2.77 -21.93 96.02
C GLY A 11 -3.37 -21.71 94.64
N PRO A 12 -3.50 -20.45 94.18
CA PRO A 12 -4.04 -20.13 92.88
C PRO A 12 -3.17 -20.69 91.76
N THR A 13 -3.80 -21.06 90.63
CA THR A 13 -3.14 -21.56 89.43
C THR A 13 -2.22 -20.44 88.87
N GLY A 14 -1.01 -20.76 88.46
CA GLY A 14 -0.06 -19.83 87.86
C GLY A 14 -0.61 -19.18 86.59
N ALA A 15 -0.26 -17.95 86.35
CA ALA A 15 -0.66 -17.22 85.17
C ALA A 15 -0.20 -17.92 83.89
N THR A 16 -1.05 -17.92 82.85
CA THR A 16 -0.73 -18.40 81.46
C THR A 16 0.45 -17.60 80.90
N GLY A 17 1.46 -18.29 80.32
CA GLY A 17 2.60 -17.67 79.71
C GLY A 17 2.18 -16.75 78.56
N ALA A 18 2.88 -15.65 78.31
CA ALA A 18 2.64 -14.73 77.18
C ALA A 18 2.73 -15.44 75.84
N THR A 19 1.84 -15.08 74.93
CA THR A 19 1.88 -15.57 73.56
C THR A 19 3.18 -15.10 72.90
N GLY A 20 3.89 -16.01 72.20
CA GLY A 20 5.11 -15.67 71.45
C GLY A 20 4.86 -14.58 70.42
N SER A 21 5.83 -13.78 70.20
CA SER A 21 5.77 -12.69 69.14
C SER A 21 5.59 -13.29 67.72
N GLN A 22 4.80 -12.65 66.93
CA GLN A 22 4.62 -13.01 65.52
C GLN A 22 5.98 -13.02 64.81
N GLY A 23 6.23 -13.99 63.96
CA GLY A 23 7.45 -14.04 63.13
C GLY A 23 7.53 -12.86 62.15
N PRO A 24 8.73 -12.53 61.71
CA PRO A 24 8.93 -11.44 60.74
C PRO A 24 8.17 -11.71 59.45
N THR A 25 7.71 -10.64 58.78
CA THR A 25 7.10 -10.71 57.46
C THR A 25 8.11 -11.28 56.47
N GLY A 26 7.71 -12.22 55.64
CA GLY A 26 8.58 -12.78 54.58
C GLY A 26 9.06 -11.70 53.62
N ASP A 27 10.25 -11.88 53.07
CA ASP A 27 10.86 -10.98 52.10
C ASP A 27 9.94 -10.79 50.87
N THR A 28 9.95 -9.57 50.34
CA THR A 28 9.26 -9.27 49.06
C THR A 28 9.90 -10.12 47.96
N GLY A 29 9.11 -10.85 47.20
CA GLY A 29 9.59 -11.64 46.06
C GLY A 29 10.34 -10.78 45.05
N PRO A 30 11.27 -11.36 44.30
CA PRO A 30 12.02 -10.61 43.26
C PRO A 30 11.08 -10.01 42.23
N THR A 31 11.39 -8.81 41.78
CA THR A 31 10.67 -8.15 40.68
C THR A 31 10.74 -9.03 39.45
N GLY A 32 9.62 -9.38 38.85
CA GLY A 32 9.55 -10.20 37.64
C GLY A 32 10.37 -9.52 36.53
N ALA A 33 11.32 -10.25 35.91
CA ALA A 33 11.99 -9.81 34.68
C ALA A 33 10.98 -9.93 33.56
N GLY A 34 10.14 -8.88 33.35
CA GLY A 34 9.31 -8.76 32.18
C GLY A 34 10.19 -8.58 30.95
N ALA A 35 10.19 -9.55 30.02
CA ALA A 35 10.81 -9.33 28.72
C ALA A 35 10.14 -8.15 28.05
N THR A 36 10.92 -7.20 27.53
CA THR A 36 10.41 -6.13 26.67
C THR A 36 9.69 -6.77 25.47
N GLY A 37 8.44 -6.42 25.25
CA GLY A 37 7.68 -6.92 24.09
C GLY A 37 8.45 -6.65 22.81
N ALA A 38 8.37 -7.56 21.82
CA ALA A 38 8.98 -7.39 20.52
C ALA A 38 8.49 -6.07 19.90
N THR A 39 9.41 -5.32 19.28
CA THR A 39 9.05 -4.13 18.49
C THR A 39 8.07 -4.53 17.40
N GLY A 40 6.94 -3.84 17.30
CA GLY A 40 5.95 -4.08 16.25
C GLY A 40 6.59 -4.01 14.87
N ALA A 41 6.12 -4.84 13.94
CA ALA A 41 6.59 -4.79 12.57
C ALA A 41 6.35 -3.40 11.98
N THR A 42 7.37 -2.87 11.25
CA THR A 42 7.23 -1.61 10.52
C THR A 42 6.14 -1.77 9.47
N GLY A 43 5.15 -0.86 9.47
CA GLY A 43 4.10 -0.85 8.47
C GLY A 43 4.69 -0.68 7.06
N VAL A 44 4.24 -1.49 6.10
CA VAL A 44 4.60 -1.31 4.68
C VAL A 44 3.84 -0.11 4.12
N SER A 45 4.60 0.84 3.52
CA SER A 45 3.99 1.96 2.81
C SER A 45 3.36 1.46 1.51
N THR A 46 2.06 1.67 1.33
CA THR A 46 1.37 1.32 0.07
C THR A 46 1.86 2.15 -1.10
N THR A 47 2.25 3.41 -0.86
CA THR A 47 2.83 4.31 -1.87
C THR A 47 4.24 3.92 -2.31
N ALA A 48 4.87 2.92 -1.67
CA ALA A 48 6.10 2.31 -2.19
C ALA A 48 5.85 1.56 -3.52
N THR A 49 4.60 1.16 -3.82
CA THR A 49 4.18 0.58 -5.09
C THR A 49 3.81 1.69 -6.07
N TYR A 50 4.70 1.97 -7.00
CA TYR A 50 4.51 3.02 -8.00
C TYR A 50 5.17 2.67 -9.33
N ALA A 51 4.74 3.32 -10.39
CA ALA A 51 5.41 3.33 -11.68
C ALA A 51 5.31 4.72 -12.30
N PHE A 52 6.42 5.17 -12.84
CA PHE A 52 6.50 6.27 -13.78
C PHE A 52 7.24 5.79 -15.02
N ALA A 53 6.71 6.09 -16.19
CA ALA A 53 7.36 5.81 -17.47
C ALA A 53 6.93 6.84 -18.50
N ASN A 54 7.78 7.09 -19.50
CA ASN A 54 7.44 7.99 -20.58
C ASN A 54 7.98 7.51 -21.93
N ASN A 55 7.63 8.25 -22.97
CA ASN A 55 8.22 8.12 -24.30
C ASN A 55 8.66 9.50 -24.76
N THR A 56 9.96 9.68 -24.91
CA THR A 56 10.60 10.91 -25.38
C THR A 56 11.32 10.69 -26.72
N SER A 57 11.14 9.51 -27.32
CA SER A 57 11.89 9.07 -28.51
C SER A 57 11.22 9.40 -29.84
N GLY A 58 10.06 10.06 -29.83
CA GLY A 58 9.33 10.40 -31.05
C GLY A 58 8.74 9.18 -31.78
N THR A 59 8.33 8.16 -31.03
CA THR A 59 7.82 6.91 -31.60
C THR A 59 6.60 7.15 -32.47
N ALA A 60 6.60 6.60 -33.69
CA ALA A 60 5.42 6.55 -34.55
C ALA A 60 4.54 5.36 -34.18
N ILE A 61 3.27 5.62 -33.88
CA ILE A 61 2.30 4.61 -33.45
C ILE A 61 1.28 4.40 -34.56
N SER A 62 1.19 3.18 -35.09
CA SER A 62 0.13 2.78 -36.01
C SER A 62 -1.16 2.58 -35.21
N VAL A 63 -2.01 3.58 -35.16
CA VAL A 63 -3.29 3.55 -34.45
C VAL A 63 -4.29 2.69 -35.22
N LEU A 64 -4.94 1.78 -34.53
CA LEU A 64 -6.00 0.91 -35.05
C LEU A 64 -7.35 1.27 -34.41
N LEU A 65 -8.45 0.88 -35.06
CA LEU A 65 -9.81 1.12 -34.56
C LEU A 65 -9.99 0.57 -33.14
N GLY A 66 -9.52 -0.65 -32.89
CA GLY A 66 -9.62 -1.33 -31.58
C GLY A 66 -8.64 -0.82 -30.52
N GLY A 67 -7.65 -0.09 -30.93
CA GLY A 67 -6.61 0.49 -30.07
C GLY A 67 -5.24 -0.14 -30.26
N THR A 68 -4.22 0.70 -30.10
CA THR A 68 -2.80 0.34 -30.11
C THR A 68 -2.16 0.85 -28.82
N ASN A 69 -1.47 -0.03 -28.11
CA ASN A 69 -0.76 0.35 -26.88
C ASN A 69 0.41 1.27 -27.20
N VAL A 70 0.57 2.30 -26.38
CA VAL A 70 1.66 3.27 -26.46
C VAL A 70 2.86 2.74 -25.68
N PRO A 71 4.03 2.53 -26.30
CA PRO A 71 5.22 2.10 -25.58
C PRO A 71 5.83 3.25 -24.78
N LEU A 72 6.29 2.94 -23.56
CA LEU A 72 6.86 3.90 -22.61
C LEU A 72 8.26 3.43 -22.14
N PRO A 73 9.24 3.41 -23.04
CA PRO A 73 10.56 2.81 -22.77
C PRO A 73 11.50 3.71 -21.97
N ASN A 74 11.22 5.01 -21.84
CA ASN A 74 12.17 5.98 -21.31
C ASN A 74 11.85 6.32 -19.84
N ASN A 75 12.89 6.75 -19.11
CA ASN A 75 12.84 7.28 -17.73
C ASN A 75 11.96 6.44 -16.79
N GLN A 76 11.99 5.12 -16.96
CA GLN A 76 11.20 4.22 -16.11
C GLN A 76 11.71 4.26 -14.66
N ASN A 77 10.80 4.57 -13.74
CA ASN A 77 11.01 4.47 -12.30
C ASN A 77 9.89 3.58 -11.74
N ILE A 78 10.22 2.31 -11.53
CA ILE A 78 9.27 1.26 -11.19
C ILE A 78 9.58 0.77 -9.78
N GLY A 79 8.67 1.01 -8.86
CA GLY A 79 8.74 0.51 -7.49
C GLY A 79 8.30 -0.96 -7.38
N PRO A 80 8.46 -1.57 -6.20
CA PRO A 80 8.03 -2.93 -5.96
C PRO A 80 6.52 -3.09 -6.19
N GLY A 81 6.11 -4.28 -6.66
CA GLY A 81 4.70 -4.59 -6.89
C GLY A 81 4.14 -4.11 -8.24
N ILE A 82 4.97 -3.56 -9.14
CA ILE A 82 4.60 -3.33 -10.53
C ILE A 82 5.67 -3.94 -11.43
N THR A 83 5.23 -4.62 -12.49
CA THR A 83 6.12 -5.17 -13.53
C THR A 83 5.75 -4.60 -14.89
N VAL A 84 6.74 -4.44 -15.77
CA VAL A 84 6.56 -3.91 -17.12
C VAL A 84 6.84 -5.01 -18.13
N SER A 85 5.97 -5.14 -19.13
CA SER A 85 6.05 -6.17 -20.18
C SER A 85 5.51 -5.65 -21.51
N GLY A 86 5.39 -6.54 -22.51
CA GLY A 86 4.79 -6.22 -23.80
C GLY A 86 5.50 -5.11 -24.58
N GLY A 87 6.84 -5.06 -24.52
CA GLY A 87 7.60 -3.98 -25.17
C GLY A 87 7.38 -2.62 -24.52
N ASN A 88 7.31 -2.58 -23.20
CA ASN A 88 7.06 -1.37 -22.38
C ASN A 88 5.66 -0.77 -22.55
N THR A 89 4.66 -1.61 -22.83
CA THR A 89 3.28 -1.16 -23.03
C THR A 89 2.31 -1.63 -21.94
N VAL A 90 2.70 -2.60 -21.11
CA VAL A 90 1.83 -3.23 -20.10
C VAL A 90 2.46 -3.10 -18.73
N PHE A 91 1.76 -2.49 -17.80
CA PHE A 91 2.15 -2.29 -16.41
C PHE A 91 1.24 -3.13 -15.52
N THR A 92 1.76 -4.24 -14.98
CA THR A 92 0.96 -5.18 -14.16
C THR A 92 1.16 -4.88 -12.68
N VAL A 93 0.07 -4.60 -11.97
CA VAL A 93 0.07 -4.38 -10.52
C VAL A 93 -0.11 -5.72 -9.79
N ALA A 94 0.75 -6.04 -8.84
CA ALA A 94 0.73 -7.31 -8.12
C ALA A 94 -0.41 -7.38 -7.08
N ASN A 95 -0.74 -6.27 -6.46
CA ASN A 95 -1.67 -6.21 -5.34
C ASN A 95 -2.96 -5.49 -5.72
N ALA A 96 -4.08 -5.96 -5.20
CA ALA A 96 -5.35 -5.23 -5.29
C ALA A 96 -5.29 -3.94 -4.45
N GLY A 97 -6.08 -2.94 -4.82
CA GLY A 97 -6.19 -1.70 -4.06
C GLY A 97 -6.65 -0.51 -4.90
N ASN A 98 -6.63 0.67 -4.29
CA ASN A 98 -6.90 1.91 -4.98
C ASN A 98 -5.60 2.49 -5.54
N TYR A 99 -5.63 2.84 -6.81
CA TYR A 99 -4.48 3.36 -7.55
C TYR A 99 -4.79 4.73 -8.13
N TYR A 100 -3.89 5.67 -7.92
CA TYR A 100 -3.83 6.91 -8.70
C TYR A 100 -3.19 6.59 -10.04
N ILE A 101 -3.86 6.94 -11.13
CA ILE A 101 -3.38 6.74 -12.49
C ILE A 101 -3.52 8.06 -13.25
N ALA A 102 -2.43 8.51 -13.84
CA ALA A 102 -2.42 9.72 -14.67
C ALA A 102 -1.62 9.47 -15.95
N TYR A 103 -2.09 10.01 -17.05
CA TYR A 103 -1.32 9.98 -18.31
C TYR A 103 -1.39 11.29 -19.06
N THR A 104 -0.41 11.50 -19.91
CA THR A 104 -0.43 12.52 -20.97
C THR A 104 0.02 11.91 -22.28
N ILE A 105 -0.48 12.41 -23.42
CA ILE A 105 0.03 12.12 -24.76
C ILE A 105 0.16 13.44 -25.48
N ASN A 106 1.29 13.68 -26.13
CA ASN A 106 1.54 14.83 -26.98
C ASN A 106 2.03 14.33 -28.34
N LEU A 107 1.31 14.68 -29.40
CA LEU A 107 1.62 14.33 -30.78
C LEU A 107 2.31 15.49 -31.50
N THR A 108 3.07 15.18 -32.52
CA THR A 108 3.70 16.19 -33.39
C THR A 108 2.69 16.92 -34.28
N ALA A 109 1.53 16.32 -34.52
CA ALA A 109 0.44 16.88 -35.30
C ALA A 109 -0.91 16.57 -34.67
N SER A 110 -1.89 17.46 -34.89
CA SER A 110 -3.26 17.21 -34.44
C SER A 110 -3.92 16.13 -35.29
N LEU A 111 -4.47 15.10 -34.64
CA LEU A 111 -5.16 13.98 -35.27
C LEU A 111 -6.54 13.77 -34.63
N LEU A 112 -7.48 13.20 -35.41
CA LEU A 112 -8.79 12.80 -34.90
C LEU A 112 -8.73 11.37 -34.33
N VAL A 113 -7.77 11.12 -33.46
CA VAL A 113 -7.64 9.87 -32.69
C VAL A 113 -8.14 10.08 -31.28
N SER A 114 -8.40 9.00 -30.59
CA SER A 114 -8.83 8.98 -29.19
C SER A 114 -7.76 8.31 -28.31
N SER A 115 -7.78 8.60 -27.01
CA SER A 115 -6.88 7.99 -26.06
C SER A 115 -7.64 7.43 -24.86
N ARG A 116 -7.06 6.45 -24.19
CA ARG A 116 -7.61 5.84 -22.98
C ARG A 116 -6.56 5.05 -22.20
N ILE A 117 -6.86 4.77 -20.93
CA ILE A 117 -6.27 3.67 -20.19
C ILE A 117 -7.15 2.42 -20.40
N THR A 118 -6.51 1.27 -20.51
CA THR A 118 -7.18 -0.04 -20.40
C THR A 118 -6.68 -0.78 -19.18
N VAL A 119 -7.58 -1.57 -18.57
CA VAL A 119 -7.28 -2.52 -17.50
C VAL A 119 -7.70 -3.91 -17.99
N ASN A 120 -6.78 -4.84 -18.06
CA ASN A 120 -7.00 -6.19 -18.62
C ASN A 120 -7.63 -6.13 -20.04
N GLY A 121 -7.21 -5.17 -20.85
CA GLY A 121 -7.73 -4.95 -22.20
C GLY A 121 -9.06 -4.20 -22.29
N SER A 122 -9.77 -4.00 -21.18
CA SER A 122 -11.04 -3.25 -21.14
C SER A 122 -10.82 -1.77 -20.89
N PRO A 123 -11.53 -0.85 -21.58
CA PRO A 123 -11.41 0.58 -21.33
C PRO A 123 -11.74 0.95 -19.89
N LEU A 124 -10.89 1.76 -19.26
CA LEU A 124 -11.14 2.32 -17.94
C LEU A 124 -11.99 3.59 -18.08
N ALA A 125 -13.24 3.54 -17.61
CA ALA A 125 -14.13 4.69 -17.63
C ALA A 125 -13.51 5.89 -16.90
N GLY A 126 -13.74 7.11 -17.42
CA GLY A 126 -13.14 8.34 -16.90
C GLY A 126 -11.75 8.66 -17.43
N THR A 127 -11.13 7.77 -18.22
CA THR A 127 -9.84 8.04 -18.89
C THR A 127 -9.96 8.17 -20.40
N ILE A 128 -11.16 8.01 -20.93
CA ILE A 128 -11.42 8.03 -22.38
C ILE A 128 -11.51 9.47 -22.85
N ASN A 129 -10.62 9.85 -23.77
CA ASN A 129 -10.66 11.11 -24.50
C ASN A 129 -10.99 10.82 -25.97
N SER A 130 -12.18 11.24 -26.41
CA SER A 130 -12.63 11.11 -27.80
C SER A 130 -13.02 12.50 -28.32
N PRO A 131 -12.05 13.26 -28.81
CA PRO A 131 -12.29 14.64 -29.23
C PRO A 131 -13.14 14.70 -30.52
N ALA A 132 -14.03 15.71 -30.61
CA ALA A 132 -14.83 15.95 -31.81
C ALA A 132 -14.03 16.66 -32.95
N ILE A 133 -12.89 17.25 -32.59
CA ILE A 133 -11.98 17.91 -33.53
C ILE A 133 -10.56 17.38 -33.33
N ALA A 134 -9.75 17.42 -34.36
CA ALA A 134 -8.37 16.95 -34.28
C ALA A 134 -7.60 17.67 -33.17
N THR A 135 -6.89 16.91 -32.34
CA THR A 135 -6.04 17.42 -31.27
C THR A 135 -4.69 16.70 -31.26
N GLY A 136 -3.69 17.36 -30.73
CA GLY A 136 -2.35 16.79 -30.52
C GLY A 136 -2.02 16.52 -29.05
N SER A 137 -2.96 16.77 -28.13
CA SER A 137 -2.70 16.59 -26.70
C SER A 137 -3.88 15.91 -25.99
N PHE A 138 -3.58 14.91 -25.18
CA PHE A 138 -4.53 14.13 -24.40
C PHE A 138 -4.01 13.96 -22.97
N ASN A 139 -4.91 13.95 -22.01
CA ASN A 139 -4.58 13.65 -20.62
C ASN A 139 -5.80 13.13 -19.87
N ALA A 140 -5.57 12.33 -18.84
CA ALA A 140 -6.57 12.03 -17.83
C ALA A 140 -5.89 11.66 -16.52
N THR A 141 -6.63 11.86 -15.43
CA THR A 141 -6.24 11.47 -14.08
C THR A 141 -7.44 10.82 -13.39
N ILE A 142 -7.20 9.70 -12.74
CA ILE A 142 -8.25 8.95 -12.05
C ILE A 142 -7.69 8.26 -10.80
N ILE A 143 -8.56 8.01 -9.82
CA ILE A 143 -8.33 7.01 -8.78
C ILE A 143 -9.26 5.84 -9.08
N ALA A 144 -8.69 4.66 -9.30
CA ALA A 144 -9.42 3.44 -9.66
C ALA A 144 -9.07 2.29 -8.73
N ASN A 145 -10.07 1.47 -8.40
CA ASN A 145 -9.83 0.21 -7.71
C ASN A 145 -9.41 -0.85 -8.73
N LEU A 146 -8.23 -1.42 -8.54
CA LEU A 146 -7.67 -2.45 -9.41
C LEU A 146 -7.58 -3.78 -8.67
N PRO A 147 -7.93 -4.90 -9.30
CA PRO A 147 -7.68 -6.23 -8.76
C PRO A 147 -6.18 -6.58 -8.80
N ALA A 148 -5.77 -7.55 -8.00
CA ALA A 148 -4.42 -8.11 -8.09
C ALA A 148 -4.18 -8.70 -9.48
N GLY A 149 -2.98 -8.48 -10.03
CA GLY A 149 -2.62 -8.91 -11.38
C GLY A 149 -3.21 -8.05 -12.51
N ALA A 150 -3.82 -6.91 -12.21
CA ALA A 150 -4.39 -6.03 -13.23
C ALA A 150 -3.30 -5.50 -14.17
N ALA A 151 -3.51 -5.67 -15.47
CA ALA A 151 -2.64 -5.19 -16.54
C ALA A 151 -3.16 -3.83 -17.05
N VAL A 152 -2.39 -2.77 -16.79
CA VAL A 152 -2.70 -1.39 -17.18
C VAL A 152 -1.93 -1.03 -18.43
N SER A 153 -2.60 -0.46 -19.43
CA SER A 153 -1.97 0.01 -20.67
C SER A 153 -2.54 1.37 -21.11
N LEU A 154 -1.69 2.21 -21.67
CA LEU A 154 -2.09 3.45 -22.33
C LEU A 154 -2.32 3.16 -23.83
N GLN A 155 -3.45 3.58 -24.38
CA GLN A 155 -3.83 3.32 -25.78
C GLN A 155 -4.20 4.57 -26.54
N LEU A 156 -3.86 4.59 -27.84
CA LEU A 156 -4.51 5.39 -28.87
C LEU A 156 -5.45 4.50 -29.69
N PHE A 157 -6.62 5.00 -30.06
CA PHE A 157 -7.65 4.23 -30.75
C PHE A 157 -8.58 5.10 -31.62
N GLY A 158 -9.50 4.48 -32.35
CA GLY A 158 -10.67 5.13 -32.96
C GLY A 158 -10.52 5.47 -34.43
N LEU A 159 -9.36 5.85 -34.91
CA LEU A 159 -9.10 6.13 -36.33
C LEU A 159 -7.80 5.42 -36.74
N VAL A 160 -7.80 4.81 -37.92
CA VAL A 160 -6.56 4.27 -38.51
C VAL A 160 -5.68 5.43 -38.98
N ALA A 161 -4.59 5.66 -38.29
CA ALA A 161 -3.66 6.74 -38.52
C ALA A 161 -2.27 6.40 -37.98
N ILE A 162 -1.26 7.16 -38.42
CA ILE A 162 0.07 7.14 -37.78
C ILE A 162 0.17 8.37 -36.91
N ALA A 163 0.22 8.12 -35.58
CA ALA A 163 0.40 9.15 -34.57
C ALA A 163 1.86 9.17 -34.12
N THR A 164 2.58 10.25 -34.43
CA THR A 164 3.98 10.43 -34.02
C THR A 164 4.03 11.21 -32.71
N LEU A 165 4.64 10.60 -31.70
CA LEU A 165 4.83 11.23 -30.39
C LEU A 165 5.82 12.39 -30.49
N SER A 166 5.59 13.45 -29.67
CA SER A 166 6.47 14.60 -29.59
C SER A 166 7.85 14.23 -29.02
N THR A 167 8.87 14.97 -29.44
CA THR A 167 10.23 14.94 -28.87
C THR A 167 10.61 16.25 -28.18
N THR A 168 9.85 17.33 -28.43
CA THR A 168 10.08 18.63 -27.77
C THR A 168 9.46 18.73 -26.39
N THR A 169 8.46 17.90 -26.14
CA THR A 169 7.85 17.62 -24.83
C THR A 169 7.78 16.11 -24.67
N PRO A 170 7.60 15.56 -23.46
CA PRO A 170 7.34 14.12 -23.32
C PRO A 170 6.16 13.71 -24.19
N GLY A 171 6.42 12.84 -25.19
CA GLY A 171 5.41 12.41 -26.16
C GLY A 171 4.31 11.58 -25.54
N ALA A 172 4.61 10.82 -24.49
CA ALA A 172 3.65 10.16 -23.65
C ALA A 172 4.22 9.97 -22.24
N THR A 173 3.37 10.03 -21.21
CA THR A 173 3.72 9.73 -19.82
C THR A 173 2.65 8.85 -19.20
N LEU A 174 3.04 8.00 -18.26
CA LEU A 174 2.13 7.24 -17.40
C LEU A 174 2.68 7.24 -15.99
N THR A 175 1.82 7.55 -15.04
CA THR A 175 2.08 7.48 -13.60
C THR A 175 1.06 6.57 -12.95
N ILE A 176 1.51 5.61 -12.15
CA ILE A 176 0.66 4.72 -11.36
C ILE A 176 1.20 4.72 -9.94
N ILE A 177 0.35 4.99 -8.94
CA ILE A 177 0.73 4.98 -7.52
C ILE A 177 -0.36 4.27 -6.74
N ARG A 178 0.00 3.27 -5.94
CA ARG A 178 -0.93 2.60 -5.04
C ARG A 178 -1.20 3.48 -3.82
N LEU A 179 -2.46 3.67 -3.49
CA LEU A 179 -2.92 4.49 -2.36
C LEU A 179 -3.34 3.66 -1.15
N SER A 180 -3.85 2.44 -1.36
CA SER A 180 -4.32 1.54 -0.28
C SER A 180 -4.27 0.08 -0.70
#